data_4fa614068ec498db86672ab25a9ee64e
#
_entry.id   4fa614068ec498db86672ab25a9ee64e
#
_cell.length_a   1.000
_cell.length_b   1.000
_cell.length_c   1.000
_cell.angle_alpha   90.00
_cell.angle_beta   90.00
_cell.angle_gamma   90.00
#
_symmetry.space_group_name_H-M   'P 1'
#
loop_
_entity.id
_entity.type
_entity.pdbx_description
1 polymer ?
#
loop_
_entity_poly.entity_id
_entity_poly.type
_entity_poly.pdbx_seq_one_letter_code
_entity_poly.pdbx_strand_id
1 'polypeptide(L)'
;MEQNADSDTKDILLGDIHNGADVFPFADDQLSAMVAAGALYPVPNAEEVKSANLEESVSAASINDILYAYPMTADNGYFLYYDKNVLSDEDVQTMDGMLEALNAAGRSFSMELNSGWYLYTFFGNTGLEFGINDDGVTNYCNWNATDGAIKGVDVAQAILNITTNPAFISQPDGDFITGVQNGTVSAGISGVWNAVSVREAWGDNYGAVKLPTYTVAGQQVQMSSFTGYKMMGVNAYSKYPEWAAKLADWLTNEENQTIRFEERNQGPSNTNAAASDAVKQVPAIQAVIAQSEFGKLQRVGNSYWDACSAFSDTMAAGNPSGQDLQEIMDTLVEGITASAAK
;
A
#
# COMPACT_ATOMS: atom_id res chain seq x y z
N MET A 1 22.19 -6.47 13.99
CA MET A 1 21.00 -6.02 13.20
C MET A 1 20.98 -6.87 11.94
N GLU A 2 19.84 -7.47 11.66
CA GLU A 2 19.56 -8.13 10.38
C GLU A 2 18.73 -7.20 9.53
N GLN A 3 18.96 -7.21 8.23
CA GLN A 3 18.19 -6.40 7.28
C GLN A 3 17.24 -7.33 6.53
N ASN A 4 15.94 -7.11 6.74
CA ASN A 4 14.86 -7.82 6.07
C ASN A 4 13.83 -6.78 5.58
N ALA A 5 13.01 -7.16 4.60
CA ALA A 5 11.85 -6.35 4.25
C ALA A 5 10.83 -6.37 5.40
N ASP A 6 10.21 -5.25 5.68
CA ASP A 6 9.17 -5.14 6.71
C ASP A 6 7.90 -5.96 6.38
N SER A 7 7.67 -6.26 5.08
CA SER A 7 6.65 -7.22 4.63
C SER A 7 6.87 -8.65 5.14
N ASP A 8 8.12 -9.05 5.36
CA ASP A 8 8.49 -10.42 5.73
C ASP A 8 8.58 -10.62 7.25
N THR A 9 8.47 -9.53 8.02
CA THR A 9 8.72 -9.54 9.47
C THR A 9 7.88 -10.57 10.21
N LYS A 10 6.59 -10.68 9.91
CA LYS A 10 5.68 -11.64 10.54
C LYS A 10 6.18 -13.08 10.35
N ASP A 11 6.50 -13.45 9.12
CA ASP A 11 6.86 -14.83 8.79
C ASP A 11 8.23 -15.19 9.37
N ILE A 12 9.18 -14.27 9.33
CA ILE A 12 10.49 -14.43 9.96
C ILE A 12 10.36 -14.59 11.49
N LEU A 13 9.58 -13.71 12.12
CA LEU A 13 9.42 -13.73 13.57
C LEU A 13 8.70 -14.99 14.05
N LEU A 14 7.58 -15.35 13.40
CA LEU A 14 6.79 -16.51 13.77
C LEU A 14 7.50 -17.84 13.44
N GLY A 15 8.45 -17.83 12.50
CA GLY A 15 9.29 -18.97 12.18
C GLY A 15 10.22 -19.41 13.35
N ASP A 16 10.72 -18.45 14.12
CA ASP A 16 11.52 -18.72 15.34
C ASP A 16 11.37 -17.57 16.36
N ILE A 17 10.21 -17.49 16.99
CA ILE A 17 9.84 -16.41 17.88
C ILE A 17 10.75 -16.26 19.10
N HIS A 18 11.33 -17.35 19.60
CA HIS A 18 12.19 -17.36 20.79
C HIS A 18 13.61 -16.84 20.52
N ASN A 19 14.04 -16.85 19.26
CA ASN A 19 15.35 -16.35 18.83
C ASN A 19 15.21 -15.17 17.85
N GLY A 20 13.99 -14.72 17.58
CA GLY A 20 13.72 -13.55 16.76
C GLY A 20 14.22 -12.24 17.38
N ALA A 21 14.21 -11.18 16.58
CA ALA A 21 14.63 -9.86 17.05
C ALA A 21 13.79 -9.39 18.25
N ASP A 22 14.43 -8.69 19.18
CA ASP A 22 13.74 -8.07 20.34
C ASP A 22 12.84 -6.90 19.93
N VAL A 23 13.26 -6.13 18.91
CA VAL A 23 12.54 -4.96 18.35
C VAL A 23 12.60 -5.05 16.83
N PHE A 24 11.48 -4.83 16.17
CA PHE A 24 11.35 -4.97 14.72
C PHE A 24 10.28 -4.05 14.14
N PRO A 25 10.50 -3.48 12.92
CA PRO A 25 9.47 -2.77 12.20
C PRO A 25 8.54 -3.73 11.45
N PHE A 26 7.28 -3.35 11.28
CA PHE A 26 6.31 -4.08 10.45
C PHE A 26 5.15 -3.16 10.02
N ALA A 27 4.40 -3.58 9.01
CA ALA A 27 3.19 -2.90 8.58
C ALA A 27 1.94 -3.43 9.31
N ASP A 28 0.93 -2.60 9.45
CA ASP A 28 -0.26 -2.85 10.29
C ASP A 28 -1.11 -4.07 9.88
N ASP A 29 -1.01 -4.54 8.62
CA ASP A 29 -1.66 -5.78 8.15
C ASP A 29 -1.19 -7.03 8.89
N GLN A 30 0.03 -7.01 9.44
CA GLN A 30 0.62 -8.12 10.18
C GLN A 30 0.22 -8.15 11.67
N LEU A 31 -0.34 -7.04 12.19
CA LEU A 31 -0.61 -6.87 13.61
C LEU A 31 -1.51 -7.98 14.19
N SER A 32 -2.63 -8.25 13.53
CA SER A 32 -3.64 -9.21 14.02
C SER A 32 -3.08 -10.62 14.14
N ALA A 33 -2.30 -11.06 13.15
CA ALA A 33 -1.67 -12.38 13.16
C ALA A 33 -0.62 -12.50 14.27
N MET A 34 0.21 -11.48 14.46
CA MET A 34 1.23 -11.47 15.50
C MET A 34 0.63 -11.40 16.92
N VAL A 35 -0.46 -10.64 17.10
CA VAL A 35 -1.18 -10.60 18.38
C VAL A 35 -1.84 -11.94 18.66
N ALA A 36 -2.50 -12.56 17.68
CA ALA A 36 -3.12 -13.88 17.83
C ALA A 36 -2.09 -14.97 18.18
N ALA A 37 -0.87 -14.86 17.66
CA ALA A 37 0.25 -15.75 18.00
C ALA A 37 0.90 -15.43 19.36
N GLY A 38 0.51 -14.38 20.06
CA GLY A 38 1.13 -13.92 21.30
C GLY A 38 2.57 -13.43 21.12
N ALA A 39 2.90 -12.94 19.92
CA ALA A 39 4.25 -12.54 19.53
C ALA A 39 4.63 -11.14 20.00
N LEU A 40 3.65 -10.27 20.27
CA LEU A 40 3.86 -8.87 20.61
C LEU A 40 3.71 -8.61 22.11
N TYR A 41 4.69 -7.91 22.66
CA TYR A 41 4.62 -7.36 24.02
C TYR A 41 3.79 -6.08 24.02
N PRO A 42 2.72 -5.96 24.84
CA PRO A 42 1.93 -4.73 24.91
C PRO A 42 2.78 -3.53 25.32
N VAL A 43 2.46 -2.37 24.76
CA VAL A 43 3.19 -1.12 25.03
C VAL A 43 2.96 -0.68 26.48
N PRO A 44 4.01 -0.63 27.34
CA PRO A 44 3.83 -0.35 28.76
C PRO A 44 3.46 1.11 29.07
N ASN A 45 3.87 2.06 28.23
CA ASN A 45 3.57 3.49 28.33
C ASN A 45 2.50 3.92 27.30
N ALA A 46 1.47 3.09 27.11
CA ALA A 46 0.49 3.24 26.03
C ALA A 46 -0.18 4.63 26.01
N GLU A 47 -0.54 5.21 27.15
CA GLU A 47 -1.24 6.50 27.18
C GLU A 47 -0.34 7.66 26.70
N GLU A 48 0.95 7.60 26.99
CA GLU A 48 1.92 8.58 26.50
C GLU A 48 2.08 8.45 24.98
N VAL A 49 2.27 7.23 24.48
CA VAL A 49 2.41 6.94 23.04
C VAL A 49 1.14 7.31 22.28
N LYS A 50 -0.06 6.98 22.80
CA LYS A 50 -1.34 7.37 22.18
C LYS A 50 -1.49 8.87 22.05
N SER A 51 -1.14 9.62 23.10
CA SER A 51 -1.28 11.09 23.11
C SER A 51 -0.31 11.80 22.16
N ALA A 52 0.81 11.18 21.82
CA ALA A 52 1.86 11.75 20.98
C ALA A 52 1.67 11.47 19.48
N ASN A 53 0.78 10.56 19.10
CA ASN A 53 0.63 10.09 17.71
C ASN A 53 -0.78 10.35 17.17
N LEU A 54 -0.92 10.33 15.84
CA LEU A 54 -2.19 10.45 15.11
C LEU A 54 -3.14 9.33 15.53
N GLU A 55 -4.41 9.66 15.73
CA GLU A 55 -5.43 8.74 16.21
C GLU A 55 -5.56 7.49 15.32
N GLU A 56 -5.50 7.67 14.01
CA GLU A 56 -5.59 6.58 13.04
C GLU A 56 -4.41 5.62 13.15
N SER A 57 -3.19 6.13 13.36
CA SER A 57 -1.99 5.29 13.53
C SER A 57 -2.00 4.55 14.88
N VAL A 58 -2.55 5.16 15.91
CA VAL A 58 -2.79 4.51 17.20
C VAL A 58 -3.84 3.41 17.07
N SER A 59 -4.94 3.69 16.38
CA SER A 59 -5.99 2.70 16.10
C SER A 59 -5.42 1.50 15.31
N ALA A 60 -4.58 1.78 14.28
CA ALA A 60 -3.93 0.74 13.49
C ALA A 60 -2.96 -0.14 14.31
N ALA A 61 -2.34 0.41 15.35
CA ALA A 61 -1.41 -0.29 16.26
C ALA A 61 -2.10 -0.98 17.44
N SER A 62 -3.44 -0.93 17.51
CA SER A 62 -4.22 -1.43 18.65
C SER A 62 -5.16 -2.55 18.25
N ILE A 63 -5.38 -3.49 19.19
CA ILE A 63 -6.44 -4.52 19.12
C ILE A 63 -7.17 -4.56 20.46
N ASN A 64 -8.51 -4.47 20.44
CA ASN A 64 -9.34 -4.43 21.65
C ASN A 64 -8.86 -3.39 22.67
N ASP A 65 -8.58 -2.16 22.22
CA ASP A 65 -8.10 -1.02 22.99
C ASP A 65 -6.68 -1.17 23.60
N ILE A 66 -6.02 -2.30 23.39
CA ILE A 66 -4.64 -2.54 23.81
C ILE A 66 -3.69 -2.13 22.68
N LEU A 67 -2.77 -1.21 22.99
CA LEU A 67 -1.70 -0.82 22.07
C LEU A 67 -0.59 -1.87 22.08
N TYR A 68 -0.30 -2.49 20.92
CA TYR A 68 0.69 -3.56 20.77
C TYR A 68 1.97 -3.14 20.05
N ALA A 69 1.98 -1.96 19.45
CA ALA A 69 3.16 -1.46 18.76
C ALA A 69 3.25 0.06 18.85
N TYR A 70 4.45 0.58 18.63
CA TYR A 70 4.74 2.01 18.62
C TYR A 70 4.56 2.55 17.21
N PRO A 71 3.62 3.48 16.95
CA PRO A 71 3.44 4.09 15.65
C PRO A 71 4.72 4.76 15.15
N MET A 72 5.08 4.56 13.89
CA MET A 72 6.34 5.04 13.33
C MET A 72 6.14 5.95 12.12
N THR A 73 5.33 5.52 11.15
CA THR A 73 4.93 6.34 10.00
C THR A 73 3.44 6.22 9.71
N ALA A 74 2.86 7.26 9.09
CA ALA A 74 1.47 7.34 8.70
C ALA A 74 1.32 7.55 7.18
N ASP A 75 2.21 6.96 6.40
CA ASP A 75 2.37 7.20 4.96
C ASP A 75 2.46 5.93 4.12
N ASN A 76 2.09 4.79 4.70
CA ASN A 76 2.14 3.50 4.00
C ASN A 76 0.93 3.37 3.05
N GLY A 77 0.96 4.15 1.99
CA GLY A 77 0.00 4.20 0.91
C GLY A 77 0.70 4.51 -0.41
N TYR A 78 -0.04 4.46 -1.50
CA TYR A 78 0.49 4.73 -2.83
C TYR A 78 -0.38 5.76 -3.57
N PHE A 79 0.27 6.43 -4.51
CA PHE A 79 -0.28 7.54 -5.28
C PHE A 79 0.43 7.60 -6.64
N LEU A 80 0.12 8.59 -7.47
CA LEU A 80 0.71 8.77 -8.80
C LEU A 80 1.89 9.74 -8.76
N TYR A 81 3.05 9.28 -9.24
CA TYR A 81 4.18 10.11 -9.66
C TYR A 81 4.11 10.41 -11.15
N TYR A 82 4.52 11.60 -11.58
CA TYR A 82 4.64 11.95 -12.99
C TYR A 82 5.70 13.03 -13.26
N ASP A 83 6.27 12.98 -14.45
CA ASP A 83 7.24 13.97 -14.94
C ASP A 83 6.50 15.13 -15.63
N LYS A 84 6.54 16.32 -15.03
CA LYS A 84 5.90 17.55 -15.55
C LYS A 84 6.52 18.08 -16.86
N ASN A 85 7.68 17.56 -17.28
CA ASN A 85 8.19 17.82 -18.63
C ASN A 85 7.43 17.04 -19.70
N VAL A 86 6.73 15.98 -19.36
CA VAL A 86 6.05 15.06 -20.28
C VAL A 86 4.53 15.15 -20.16
N LEU A 87 4.01 15.29 -18.94
CA LEU A 87 2.59 15.27 -18.61
C LEU A 87 2.19 16.56 -17.92
N SER A 88 1.05 17.10 -18.31
CA SER A 88 0.40 18.21 -17.60
C SER A 88 -0.41 17.70 -16.40
N ASP A 89 -0.79 18.62 -15.51
CA ASP A 89 -1.70 18.33 -14.38
C ASP A 89 -3.10 17.87 -14.86
N GLU A 90 -3.50 18.21 -16.10
CA GLU A 90 -4.76 17.78 -16.72
C GLU A 90 -4.65 16.33 -17.23
N ASP A 91 -3.54 15.96 -17.88
CA ASP A 91 -3.33 14.61 -18.42
C ASP A 91 -3.44 13.53 -17.33
N VAL A 92 -2.99 13.84 -16.11
CA VAL A 92 -2.94 12.89 -14.99
C VAL A 92 -4.25 12.79 -14.18
N GLN A 93 -5.32 13.49 -14.59
CA GLN A 93 -6.62 13.36 -13.92
C GLN A 93 -7.34 12.05 -14.25
N THR A 94 -7.09 11.51 -15.44
CA THR A 94 -7.68 10.25 -15.90
C THR A 94 -6.62 9.30 -16.42
N MET A 95 -6.80 8.01 -16.20
CA MET A 95 -5.91 6.98 -16.75
C MET A 95 -5.87 7.02 -18.28
N ASP A 96 -7.02 7.25 -18.91
CA ASP A 96 -7.13 7.31 -20.37
C ASP A 96 -6.31 8.49 -20.95
N GLY A 97 -6.47 9.68 -20.36
CA GLY A 97 -5.74 10.89 -20.80
C GLY A 97 -4.23 10.75 -20.60
N MET A 98 -3.83 10.19 -19.43
CA MET A 98 -2.43 9.93 -19.13
C MET A 98 -1.79 8.96 -20.13
N LEU A 99 -2.44 7.82 -20.40
CA LEU A 99 -1.95 6.83 -21.35
C LEU A 99 -1.88 7.38 -22.78
N GLU A 100 -2.86 8.21 -23.20
CA GLU A 100 -2.83 8.87 -24.51
C GLU A 100 -1.62 9.81 -24.63
N ALA A 101 -1.40 10.68 -23.63
CA ALA A 101 -0.27 11.61 -23.60
C ALA A 101 1.09 10.87 -23.58
N LEU A 102 1.21 9.80 -22.80
CA LEU A 102 2.42 8.97 -22.75
C LEU A 102 2.69 8.27 -24.08
N ASN A 103 1.68 7.70 -24.74
CA ASN A 103 1.83 7.12 -26.09
C ASN A 103 2.34 8.17 -27.09
N ALA A 104 1.79 9.39 -27.06
CA ALA A 104 2.23 10.47 -27.94
C ALA A 104 3.68 10.89 -27.68
N ALA A 105 4.12 10.81 -26.42
CA ALA A 105 5.48 11.13 -25.99
C ALA A 105 6.48 9.98 -26.16
N GLY A 106 6.02 8.75 -26.48
CA GLY A 106 6.87 7.55 -26.50
C GLY A 106 7.42 7.21 -25.12
N ARG A 107 6.61 7.38 -24.09
CA ARG A 107 6.95 7.14 -22.68
C ARG A 107 5.99 6.12 -22.09
N SER A 108 6.29 5.64 -20.88
CA SER A 108 5.50 4.61 -20.22
C SER A 108 5.00 5.03 -18.86
N PHE A 109 3.86 4.44 -18.48
CA PHE A 109 3.30 4.36 -17.14
C PHE A 109 3.66 3.01 -16.52
N SER A 110 4.15 3.03 -15.29
CA SER A 110 4.59 1.84 -14.55
C SER A 110 3.72 1.58 -13.33
N MET A 111 3.37 0.31 -13.12
CA MET A 111 2.66 -0.16 -11.95
C MET A 111 3.05 -1.61 -11.66
N GLU A 112 3.25 -1.97 -10.39
CA GLU A 112 3.45 -3.38 -9.97
C GLU A 112 2.10 -4.08 -9.86
N LEU A 113 1.49 -4.39 -11.02
CA LEU A 113 0.13 -4.93 -11.05
C LEU A 113 0.02 -6.31 -10.42
N ASN A 114 1.06 -7.15 -10.48
CA ASN A 114 1.06 -8.49 -9.90
C ASN A 114 1.10 -8.52 -8.36
N SER A 115 1.05 -7.37 -7.72
CA SER A 115 0.88 -7.22 -6.27
C SER A 115 -0.58 -6.97 -5.90
N GLY A 116 -1.15 -7.79 -5.03
CA GLY A 116 -2.48 -7.58 -4.47
C GLY A 116 -2.64 -6.21 -3.78
N TRP A 117 -1.53 -5.63 -3.30
CA TRP A 117 -1.46 -4.29 -2.76
C TRP A 117 -1.94 -3.24 -3.78
N TYR A 118 -1.38 -3.27 -5.00
CA TYR A 118 -1.74 -2.34 -6.04
C TYR A 118 -3.02 -2.72 -6.80
N LEU A 119 -3.36 -4.03 -6.88
CA LEU A 119 -4.57 -4.48 -7.56
C LEU A 119 -5.85 -3.88 -6.99
N TYR A 120 -5.89 -3.63 -5.67
CA TYR A 120 -7.05 -3.03 -5.00
C TYR A 120 -7.49 -1.70 -5.63
N THR A 121 -6.57 -1.00 -6.27
CA THR A 121 -6.78 0.24 -7.00
C THR A 121 -8.00 0.22 -7.92
N PHE A 122 -8.24 -0.88 -8.58
CA PHE A 122 -9.31 -1.03 -9.57
C PHE A 122 -10.65 -1.43 -8.95
N PHE A 123 -10.67 -2.03 -7.78
CA PHE A 123 -11.89 -2.58 -7.17
C PHE A 123 -12.53 -1.63 -6.16
N GLY A 124 -11.75 -0.83 -5.47
CA GLY A 124 -12.30 0.18 -4.57
C GLY A 124 -13.12 1.23 -5.32
N ASN A 125 -14.12 1.81 -4.68
CA ASN A 125 -15.04 2.81 -5.23
C ASN A 125 -15.94 2.33 -6.39
N THR A 126 -15.91 1.05 -6.77
CA THR A 126 -16.79 0.48 -7.81
C THR A 126 -18.16 0.07 -7.28
N GLY A 127 -18.33 0.01 -5.96
CA GLY A 127 -19.48 -0.59 -5.30
C GLY A 127 -19.36 -2.09 -5.08
N LEU A 128 -18.30 -2.72 -5.60
CA LEU A 128 -17.96 -4.10 -5.25
C LEU A 128 -17.30 -4.14 -3.86
N GLU A 129 -17.64 -5.14 -3.07
CA GLU A 129 -17.26 -5.22 -1.67
C GLU A 129 -16.13 -6.23 -1.44
N PHE A 130 -15.24 -5.88 -0.54
CA PHE A 130 -14.16 -6.73 -0.04
C PHE A 130 -13.80 -6.33 1.38
N GLY A 131 -13.45 -7.29 2.20
CA GLY A 131 -12.95 -7.03 3.55
C GLY A 131 -12.65 -8.31 4.32
N ILE A 132 -12.24 -8.13 5.59
CA ILE A 132 -12.01 -9.21 6.51
C ILE A 132 -13.29 -9.51 7.29
N ASN A 133 -13.56 -10.79 7.55
CA ASN A 133 -14.69 -11.23 8.39
C ASN A 133 -14.42 -10.96 9.89
N ASP A 134 -15.45 -11.10 10.71
CA ASP A 134 -15.38 -10.90 12.18
C ASP A 134 -14.38 -11.83 12.88
N ASP A 135 -13.99 -12.93 12.22
CA ASP A 135 -12.94 -13.82 12.72
C ASP A 135 -11.53 -13.25 12.65
N GLY A 136 -11.36 -12.12 11.94
CA GLY A 136 -10.07 -11.44 11.73
C GLY A 136 -9.06 -12.22 10.88
N VAL A 137 -9.48 -13.30 10.21
CA VAL A 137 -8.60 -14.24 9.48
C VAL A 137 -9.06 -14.48 8.05
N THR A 138 -10.37 -14.64 7.83
CA THR A 138 -10.96 -14.93 6.52
C THR A 138 -11.49 -13.67 5.85
N ASN A 139 -11.61 -13.70 4.53
CA ASN A 139 -12.12 -12.58 3.76
C ASN A 139 -13.56 -12.81 3.29
N TYR A 140 -14.32 -11.72 3.14
CA TYR A 140 -15.48 -11.68 2.26
C TYR A 140 -15.15 -10.89 1.02
N CYS A 141 -15.71 -11.29 -0.13
CA CYS A 141 -15.46 -10.65 -1.42
C CYS A 141 -16.61 -10.94 -2.38
N ASN A 142 -17.10 -9.92 -3.09
CA ASN A 142 -18.08 -10.09 -4.18
C ASN A 142 -17.58 -9.52 -5.51
N TRP A 143 -16.27 -9.46 -5.71
CA TRP A 143 -15.67 -8.88 -6.92
C TRP A 143 -16.06 -9.61 -8.21
N ASN A 144 -16.65 -10.80 -8.13
CA ASN A 144 -17.22 -11.54 -9.26
C ASN A 144 -18.72 -11.27 -9.49
N ALA A 145 -19.32 -10.28 -8.83
CA ALA A 145 -20.74 -9.97 -8.98
C ALA A 145 -21.13 -9.75 -10.44
N THR A 146 -22.25 -10.34 -10.84
CA THR A 146 -22.81 -10.28 -12.20
C THR A 146 -23.92 -9.26 -12.34
N ASP A 147 -24.27 -8.57 -11.27
CA ASP A 147 -25.28 -7.51 -11.17
C ASP A 147 -24.69 -6.24 -10.59
N GLY A 148 -25.51 -5.18 -10.53
CA GLY A 148 -25.06 -3.87 -10.08
C GLY A 148 -24.68 -2.92 -11.23
N ALA A 149 -24.33 -1.69 -10.87
CA ALA A 149 -23.95 -0.65 -11.85
C ALA A 149 -22.57 -0.95 -12.50
N ILE A 150 -21.68 -1.57 -11.75
CA ILE A 150 -20.37 -2.08 -12.20
C ILE A 150 -20.28 -3.53 -11.75
N LYS A 151 -19.99 -4.42 -12.68
CA LYS A 151 -19.83 -5.85 -12.45
C LYS A 151 -18.36 -6.21 -12.36
N GLY A 152 -18.04 -7.38 -11.82
CA GLY A 152 -16.67 -7.87 -11.80
C GLY A 152 -16.01 -7.93 -13.17
N VAL A 153 -16.73 -8.42 -14.17
CA VAL A 153 -16.23 -8.49 -15.56
C VAL A 153 -15.96 -7.11 -16.17
N ASP A 154 -16.70 -6.06 -15.76
CA ASP A 154 -16.45 -4.71 -16.24
C ASP A 154 -15.10 -4.18 -15.72
N VAL A 155 -14.77 -4.49 -14.46
CA VAL A 155 -13.46 -4.15 -13.87
C VAL A 155 -12.35 -4.93 -14.55
N ALA A 156 -12.52 -6.25 -14.73
CA ALA A 156 -11.54 -7.09 -15.45
C ALA A 156 -11.29 -6.56 -16.87
N GLN A 157 -12.34 -6.18 -17.60
CA GLN A 157 -12.21 -5.60 -18.95
C GLN A 157 -11.49 -4.23 -18.92
N ALA A 158 -11.78 -3.39 -17.93
CA ALA A 158 -11.08 -2.11 -17.77
C ALA A 158 -9.58 -2.32 -17.48
N ILE A 159 -9.23 -3.28 -16.65
CA ILE A 159 -7.83 -3.65 -16.40
C ILE A 159 -7.17 -4.12 -17.71
N LEU A 160 -7.81 -4.99 -18.50
CA LEU A 160 -7.27 -5.43 -19.79
C LEU A 160 -7.07 -4.27 -20.76
N ASN A 161 -7.98 -3.32 -20.82
CA ASN A 161 -7.84 -2.14 -21.68
C ASN A 161 -6.60 -1.31 -21.31
N ILE A 162 -6.28 -1.22 -20.01
CA ILE A 162 -5.10 -0.54 -19.50
C ILE A 162 -3.84 -1.38 -19.78
N THR A 163 -3.83 -2.65 -19.42
CA THR A 163 -2.63 -3.50 -19.50
C THR A 163 -2.20 -3.82 -20.93
N THR A 164 -3.14 -3.82 -21.88
CA THR A 164 -2.84 -3.99 -23.31
C THR A 164 -2.45 -2.67 -24.01
N ASN A 165 -2.51 -1.53 -23.32
CA ASN A 165 -2.08 -0.26 -23.86
C ASN A 165 -0.54 -0.22 -24.00
N PRO A 166 0.02 0.20 -25.15
CA PRO A 166 1.48 0.21 -25.38
C PRO A 166 2.29 1.05 -24.37
N ALA A 167 1.67 2.07 -23.75
CA ALA A 167 2.32 2.87 -22.73
C ALA A 167 2.31 2.23 -21.33
N PHE A 168 1.59 1.11 -21.13
CA PHE A 168 1.55 0.44 -19.82
C PHE A 168 2.69 -0.57 -19.66
N ILE A 169 3.33 -0.57 -18.48
CA ILE A 169 4.32 -1.57 -18.09
C ILE A 169 3.97 -2.10 -16.69
N SER A 170 3.77 -3.41 -16.58
CA SER A 170 3.72 -4.10 -15.28
C SER A 170 5.14 -4.53 -14.91
N GLN A 171 5.66 -3.98 -13.83
CA GLN A 171 7.00 -4.29 -13.33
C GLN A 171 7.10 -4.06 -11.82
N PRO A 172 8.05 -4.72 -11.12
CA PRO A 172 8.30 -4.49 -9.71
C PRO A 172 8.57 -3.02 -9.38
N ASP A 173 8.17 -2.58 -8.18
CA ASP A 173 8.35 -1.19 -7.74
C ASP A 173 9.83 -0.73 -7.78
N GLY A 174 10.78 -1.64 -7.54
CA GLY A 174 12.21 -1.35 -7.70
C GLY A 174 12.63 -0.99 -9.14
N ASP A 175 11.97 -1.57 -10.15
CA ASP A 175 12.24 -1.30 -11.56
C ASP A 175 11.59 0.01 -12.04
N PHE A 176 10.55 0.49 -11.33
CA PHE A 176 9.98 1.82 -11.54
C PHE A 176 11.05 2.90 -11.47
N ILE A 177 11.87 2.91 -10.42
CA ILE A 177 12.95 3.90 -10.26
C ILE A 177 14.00 3.79 -11.37
N THR A 178 14.34 2.58 -11.78
CA THR A 178 15.24 2.38 -12.92
C THR A 178 14.66 2.98 -14.20
N GLY A 179 13.37 2.79 -14.46
CA GLY A 179 12.66 3.37 -15.60
C GLY A 179 12.59 4.91 -15.55
N VAL A 180 12.38 5.47 -14.35
CA VAL A 180 12.43 6.93 -14.12
C VAL A 180 13.81 7.50 -14.42
N GLN A 181 14.87 6.89 -13.90
CA GLN A 181 16.25 7.36 -14.07
C GLN A 181 16.73 7.29 -15.52
N ASN A 182 16.35 6.26 -16.27
CA ASN A 182 16.73 6.10 -17.67
C ASN A 182 15.80 6.81 -18.66
N GLY A 183 14.71 7.44 -18.16
CA GLY A 183 13.75 8.23 -18.93
C GLY A 183 12.78 7.41 -19.77
N THR A 184 12.62 6.11 -19.53
CA THR A 184 11.59 5.28 -20.20
C THR A 184 10.22 5.42 -19.53
N VAL A 185 10.19 5.60 -18.22
CA VAL A 185 8.97 5.80 -17.42
C VAL A 185 8.83 7.27 -17.08
N SER A 186 7.66 7.84 -17.35
CA SER A 186 7.31 9.24 -17.02
C SER A 186 6.07 9.37 -16.14
N ALA A 187 5.44 8.26 -15.78
CA ALA A 187 4.43 8.19 -14.72
C ALA A 187 4.44 6.80 -14.06
N GLY A 188 4.06 6.72 -12.80
CA GLY A 188 3.93 5.42 -12.13
C GLY A 188 3.27 5.51 -10.77
N ILE A 189 2.67 4.40 -10.36
CA ILE A 189 2.09 4.24 -9.02
C ILE A 189 3.16 3.69 -8.10
N SER A 190 3.45 4.44 -7.03
CA SER A 190 4.37 4.05 -5.96
C SER A 190 4.09 4.86 -4.70
N GLY A 191 4.84 4.64 -3.64
CA GLY A 191 4.67 5.33 -2.36
C GLY A 191 5.80 6.30 -2.02
N VAL A 192 5.73 6.89 -0.84
CA VAL A 192 6.69 7.90 -0.36
C VAL A 192 8.12 7.37 -0.25
N TRP A 193 8.31 6.06 -0.15
CA TRP A 193 9.64 5.41 -0.10
C TRP A 193 10.49 5.68 -1.35
N ASN A 194 9.87 6.04 -2.47
CA ASN A 194 10.57 6.39 -3.72
C ASN A 194 10.68 7.91 -3.94
N ALA A 195 10.13 8.75 -3.05
CA ALA A 195 10.06 10.20 -3.26
C ALA A 195 11.42 10.87 -3.45
N VAL A 196 12.44 10.43 -2.71
CA VAL A 196 13.82 10.96 -2.84
C VAL A 196 14.38 10.63 -4.22
N SER A 197 14.30 9.37 -4.64
CA SER A 197 14.86 8.92 -5.93
C SER A 197 14.15 9.54 -7.12
N VAL A 198 12.82 9.69 -7.06
CA VAL A 198 12.03 10.35 -8.11
C VAL A 198 12.41 11.84 -8.21
N ARG A 199 12.53 12.53 -7.08
CA ARG A 199 12.94 13.93 -7.03
C ARG A 199 14.37 14.12 -7.56
N GLU A 200 15.29 13.21 -7.26
CA GLU A 200 16.65 13.25 -7.79
C GLU A 200 16.67 13.10 -9.33
N ALA A 201 15.80 12.29 -9.90
CA ALA A 201 15.73 12.06 -11.33
C ALA A 201 15.02 13.19 -12.10
N TRP A 202 13.89 13.71 -11.59
CA TRP A 202 13.05 14.70 -12.28
C TRP A 202 13.25 16.14 -11.78
N GLY A 203 13.96 16.34 -10.68
CA GLY A 203 14.23 17.66 -10.09
C GLY A 203 12.93 18.41 -9.76
N ASP A 204 12.87 19.69 -10.15
CA ASP A 204 11.71 20.56 -9.94
C ASP A 204 10.47 20.17 -10.78
N ASN A 205 10.64 19.29 -11.76
CA ASN A 205 9.56 18.79 -12.61
C ASN A 205 8.89 17.52 -12.07
N TYR A 206 9.29 17.09 -10.90
CA TYR A 206 8.65 16.00 -10.20
C TYR A 206 7.23 16.39 -9.76
N GLY A 207 6.24 15.60 -10.17
CA GLY A 207 4.85 15.69 -9.77
C GLY A 207 4.45 14.50 -8.91
N ALA A 208 3.58 14.73 -7.92
CA ALA A 208 2.95 13.70 -7.12
C ALA A 208 1.51 14.12 -6.83
N VAL A 209 0.54 13.27 -7.15
CA VAL A 209 -0.89 13.52 -6.98
C VAL A 209 -1.61 12.24 -6.58
N LYS A 210 -2.84 12.37 -6.08
CA LYS A 210 -3.69 11.19 -5.88
C LYS A 210 -3.84 10.40 -7.19
N LEU A 211 -4.22 9.14 -7.10
CA LEU A 211 -4.47 8.30 -8.27
C LEU A 211 -5.54 8.93 -9.19
N PRO A 212 -5.45 8.74 -10.52
CA PRO A 212 -6.43 9.23 -11.46
C PRO A 212 -7.79 8.53 -11.32
N THR A 213 -8.77 8.98 -12.06
CA THR A 213 -9.94 8.18 -12.40
C THR A 213 -9.62 7.22 -13.54
N TYR A 214 -10.39 6.14 -13.69
CA TYR A 214 -10.31 5.23 -14.84
C TYR A 214 -11.71 4.93 -15.37
N THR A 215 -11.79 4.57 -16.64
CA THR A 215 -13.06 4.23 -17.30
C THR A 215 -13.42 2.78 -17.04
N VAL A 216 -14.56 2.55 -16.37
CA VAL A 216 -15.15 1.22 -16.15
C VAL A 216 -16.66 1.29 -16.36
N ALA A 217 -17.24 0.33 -17.10
CA ALA A 217 -18.66 0.30 -17.44
C ALA A 217 -19.18 1.65 -18.02
N GLY A 218 -18.36 2.39 -18.78
CA GLY A 218 -18.69 3.70 -19.34
C GLY A 218 -18.75 4.85 -18.34
N GLN A 219 -18.23 4.67 -17.13
CA GLN A 219 -18.18 5.67 -16.07
C GLN A 219 -16.73 5.95 -15.67
N GLN A 220 -16.47 7.18 -15.20
CA GLN A 220 -15.20 7.53 -14.56
C GLN A 220 -15.28 7.20 -13.07
N VAL A 221 -14.43 6.29 -12.61
CA VAL A 221 -14.36 5.87 -11.20
C VAL A 221 -13.01 6.29 -10.63
N GLN A 222 -13.01 6.93 -9.46
CA GLN A 222 -11.79 7.29 -8.76
C GLN A 222 -11.07 6.02 -8.31
N MET A 223 -9.82 5.86 -8.73
CA MET A 223 -8.97 4.76 -8.28
C MET A 223 -8.77 4.83 -6.77
N SER A 224 -8.88 3.69 -6.12
CA SER A 224 -8.71 3.53 -4.68
C SER A 224 -7.28 3.13 -4.31
N SER A 225 -6.99 3.04 -3.04
CA SER A 225 -5.72 2.51 -2.57
C SER A 225 -5.90 1.75 -1.26
N PHE A 226 -4.98 0.86 -0.95
CA PHE A 226 -4.75 0.56 0.45
C PHE A 226 -4.06 1.74 1.12
N THR A 227 -4.35 1.93 2.39
CA THR A 227 -3.65 2.81 3.31
C THR A 227 -3.13 1.95 4.46
N GLY A 228 -2.07 2.38 5.07
CA GLY A 228 -1.50 1.64 6.19
C GLY A 228 -0.53 2.49 7.00
N TYR A 229 -0.01 1.85 8.02
CA TYR A 229 0.88 2.44 8.99
C TYR A 229 2.06 1.49 9.22
N LYS A 230 3.25 2.04 9.38
CA LYS A 230 4.37 1.26 9.86
C LYS A 230 4.58 1.54 11.32
N MET A 231 4.97 0.50 12.03
CA MET A 231 5.11 0.54 13.48
C MET A 231 6.29 -0.30 13.95
N MET A 232 6.71 -0.07 15.17
CA MET A 232 7.77 -0.81 15.82
C MET A 232 7.17 -1.75 16.87
N GLY A 233 7.37 -3.05 16.71
CA GLY A 233 6.95 -4.08 17.65
C GLY A 233 8.07 -4.48 18.60
N VAL A 234 7.66 -5.03 19.76
CA VAL A 234 8.54 -5.67 20.74
C VAL A 234 8.15 -7.13 20.86
N ASN A 235 9.13 -8.01 20.77
CA ASN A 235 8.94 -9.45 20.91
C ASN A 235 8.52 -9.80 22.33
N ALA A 236 7.37 -10.45 22.50
CA ALA A 236 6.88 -10.89 23.80
C ALA A 236 7.80 -11.93 24.50
N TYR A 237 8.67 -12.59 23.74
CA TYR A 237 9.65 -13.57 24.22
C TYR A 237 11.06 -13.00 24.39
N SER A 238 11.21 -11.66 24.26
CA SER A 238 12.47 -10.99 24.55
C SER A 238 12.94 -11.30 25.98
N LYS A 239 14.23 -11.50 26.17
CA LYS A 239 14.83 -11.65 27.50
C LYS A 239 14.83 -10.34 28.29
N TYR A 240 14.66 -9.21 27.59
CA TYR A 240 14.73 -7.88 28.16
C TYR A 240 13.59 -6.98 27.64
N PRO A 241 12.31 -7.37 27.82
CA PRO A 241 11.18 -6.71 27.17
C PRO A 241 11.05 -5.21 27.56
N GLU A 242 11.41 -4.84 28.79
CA GLU A 242 11.38 -3.44 29.23
C GLU A 242 12.43 -2.57 28.52
N TRP A 243 13.62 -3.13 28.22
CA TRP A 243 14.66 -2.43 27.47
C TRP A 243 14.33 -2.39 25.98
N ALA A 244 13.75 -3.44 25.44
CA ALA A 244 13.25 -3.47 24.08
C ALA A 244 12.13 -2.44 23.88
N ALA A 245 11.20 -2.33 24.83
CA ALA A 245 10.16 -1.30 24.81
C ALA A 245 10.73 0.12 24.82
N LYS A 246 11.72 0.41 25.69
CA LYS A 246 12.42 1.71 25.69
C LYS A 246 13.13 2.01 24.37
N LEU A 247 13.72 1.00 23.73
CA LEU A 247 14.36 1.16 22.43
C LEU A 247 13.32 1.44 21.34
N ALA A 248 12.20 0.72 21.33
CA ALA A 248 11.12 0.95 20.38
C ALA A 248 10.51 2.35 20.53
N ASP A 249 10.25 2.77 21.77
CA ASP A 249 9.76 4.11 22.10
C ASP A 249 10.74 5.20 21.63
N TRP A 250 12.04 5.05 21.93
CA TRP A 250 13.05 5.99 21.46
C TRP A 250 13.13 6.04 19.94
N LEU A 251 13.10 4.89 19.24
CA LEU A 251 13.15 4.82 17.78
C LEU A 251 11.94 5.49 17.10
N THR A 252 10.83 5.63 17.82
CA THR A 252 9.56 6.16 17.28
C THR A 252 9.13 7.48 17.94
N ASN A 253 9.99 8.10 18.74
CA ASN A 253 9.70 9.41 19.32
C ASN A 253 9.69 10.53 18.28
N GLU A 254 9.24 11.73 18.65
CA GLU A 254 9.14 12.89 17.77
C GLU A 254 10.46 13.21 17.04
N GLU A 255 11.59 13.22 17.76
CA GLU A 255 12.90 13.51 17.19
C GLU A 255 13.29 12.51 16.10
N ASN A 256 13.18 11.22 16.37
CA ASN A 256 13.55 10.17 15.40
C ASN A 256 12.57 10.08 14.21
N GLN A 257 11.31 10.40 14.41
CA GLN A 257 10.36 10.51 13.29
C GLN A 257 10.67 11.74 12.43
N THR A 258 11.06 12.86 13.02
CA THR A 258 11.52 14.05 12.29
C THR A 258 12.78 13.78 11.49
N ILE A 259 13.79 13.14 12.08
CA ILE A 259 15.02 12.73 11.36
C ILE A 259 14.69 11.81 10.18
N ARG A 260 13.79 10.84 10.40
CA ARG A 260 13.35 9.91 9.34
C ARG A 260 12.65 10.64 8.18
N PHE A 261 11.85 11.65 8.50
CA PHE A 261 11.26 12.52 7.50
C PHE A 261 12.32 13.32 6.73
N GLU A 262 13.26 13.97 7.43
CA GLU A 262 14.31 14.78 6.81
C GLU A 262 15.21 13.97 5.88
N GLU A 263 15.58 12.75 6.29
CA GLU A 263 16.50 11.88 5.53
C GLU A 263 15.81 11.04 4.44
N ARG A 264 14.53 10.68 4.66
CA ARG A 264 13.83 9.68 3.83
C ARG A 264 12.49 10.15 3.27
N ASN A 265 12.05 11.36 3.63
CA ASN A 265 10.70 11.91 3.36
C ASN A 265 9.53 11.00 3.82
N GLN A 266 9.76 10.14 4.80
CA GLN A 266 8.70 9.30 5.36
C GLN A 266 7.77 10.13 6.25
N GLY A 267 6.45 10.03 6.03
CA GLY A 267 5.43 10.79 6.75
C GLY A 267 5.32 10.36 8.21
N PRO A 268 5.55 11.26 9.18
CA PRO A 268 5.51 10.93 10.59
C PRO A 268 4.10 10.56 11.07
N SER A 269 3.99 9.60 12.00
CA SER A 269 2.78 9.39 12.79
C SER A 269 2.71 10.26 14.04
N ASN A 270 3.85 10.79 14.52
CA ASN A 270 3.85 11.75 15.63
C ASN A 270 3.15 13.05 15.22
N THR A 271 2.19 13.49 16.05
CA THR A 271 1.31 14.62 15.73
C THR A 271 2.07 15.93 15.50
N ASN A 272 3.11 16.22 16.32
CA ASN A 272 3.91 17.44 16.17
C ASN A 272 4.77 17.40 14.91
N ALA A 273 5.46 16.27 14.67
CA ALA A 273 6.28 16.09 13.48
C ALA A 273 5.45 16.17 12.21
N ALA A 274 4.28 15.52 12.17
CA ALA A 274 3.35 15.53 11.04
C ALA A 274 2.79 16.94 10.75
N ALA A 275 2.59 17.76 11.79
CA ALA A 275 2.08 19.11 11.66
C ALA A 275 3.12 20.13 11.20
N SER A 276 4.40 19.77 11.03
CA SER A 276 5.46 20.68 10.61
C SER A 276 5.23 21.22 9.19
N ASP A 277 5.65 22.46 8.95
CA ASP A 277 5.53 23.08 7.62
C ASP A 277 6.38 22.34 6.58
N ALA A 278 7.50 21.75 6.99
CA ALA A 278 8.35 20.96 6.12
C ALA A 278 7.63 19.72 5.57
N VAL A 279 6.91 18.99 6.42
CA VAL A 279 6.11 17.81 6.01
C VAL A 279 4.99 18.23 5.06
N LYS A 280 4.28 19.32 5.39
CA LYS A 280 3.16 19.83 4.58
C LYS A 280 3.56 20.31 3.18
N GLN A 281 4.83 20.59 2.92
CA GLN A 281 5.31 21.07 1.62
C GLN A 281 5.83 19.94 0.69
N VAL A 282 5.93 18.70 1.16
CA VAL A 282 6.39 17.58 0.35
C VAL A 282 5.27 17.08 -0.55
N PRO A 283 5.41 17.15 -1.90
CA PRO A 283 4.35 16.73 -2.82
C PRO A 283 3.89 15.29 -2.62
N ALA A 284 4.81 14.35 -2.34
CA ALA A 284 4.50 12.94 -2.08
C ALA A 284 3.62 12.77 -0.83
N ILE A 285 3.90 13.50 0.24
CA ILE A 285 3.08 13.47 1.46
C ILE A 285 1.68 14.04 1.18
N GLN A 286 1.59 15.15 0.42
CA GLN A 286 0.30 15.71 0.04
C GLN A 286 -0.49 14.75 -0.84
N ALA A 287 0.17 14.03 -1.74
CA ALA A 287 -0.45 13.06 -2.62
C ALA A 287 -1.01 11.84 -1.84
N VAL A 288 -0.24 11.30 -0.88
CA VAL A 288 -0.74 10.16 -0.07
C VAL A 288 -1.88 10.59 0.85
N ILE A 289 -1.86 11.80 1.40
CA ILE A 289 -2.96 12.35 2.18
C ILE A 289 -4.21 12.51 1.30
N ALA A 290 -4.09 13.13 0.12
CA ALA A 290 -5.21 13.29 -0.81
C ALA A 290 -5.77 11.92 -1.29
N GLN A 291 -4.91 10.92 -1.45
CA GLN A 291 -5.31 9.58 -1.84
C GLN A 291 -6.01 8.83 -0.70
N SER A 292 -5.67 9.10 0.56
CA SER A 292 -6.25 8.40 1.71
C SER A 292 -7.77 8.61 1.84
N GLU A 293 -8.32 9.70 1.29
CA GLU A 293 -9.77 9.91 1.19
C GLU A 293 -10.49 8.81 0.38
N PHE A 294 -9.77 8.13 -0.49
CA PHE A 294 -10.22 7.02 -1.34
C PHE A 294 -9.57 5.70 -0.91
N GLY A 295 -8.97 5.69 0.25
CA GLY A 295 -8.20 4.57 0.76
C GLY A 295 -9.01 3.63 1.66
N LYS A 296 -8.50 2.42 1.81
CA LYS A 296 -8.97 1.43 2.78
C LYS A 296 -7.78 0.90 3.57
N LEU A 297 -7.94 0.77 4.88
CA LEU A 297 -6.91 0.15 5.70
C LEU A 297 -6.62 -1.28 5.22
N GLN A 298 -5.34 -1.63 5.06
CA GLN A 298 -4.87 -2.90 4.50
C GLN A 298 -5.07 -4.09 5.46
N ARG A 299 -6.25 -4.25 6.04
CA ARG A 299 -6.57 -5.42 6.85
C ARG A 299 -7.23 -6.48 5.98
N VAL A 300 -6.48 -7.51 5.67
CA VAL A 300 -6.88 -8.61 4.79
C VAL A 300 -6.45 -9.95 5.37
N GLY A 301 -7.22 -11.00 5.10
CA GLY A 301 -6.81 -12.37 5.41
C GLY A 301 -5.74 -12.87 4.41
N ASN A 302 -4.91 -13.82 4.84
CA ASN A 302 -3.76 -14.28 4.08
C ASN A 302 -4.07 -14.79 2.66
N SER A 303 -5.25 -15.39 2.44
CA SER A 303 -5.70 -15.89 1.13
C SER A 303 -5.86 -14.80 0.06
N TYR A 304 -5.89 -13.53 0.45
CA TYR A 304 -6.01 -12.41 -0.47
C TYR A 304 -4.81 -12.30 -1.42
N TRP A 305 -3.60 -12.38 -0.89
CA TRP A 305 -2.38 -12.02 -1.61
C TRP A 305 -2.10 -12.92 -2.81
N ASP A 306 -2.08 -14.23 -2.61
CA ASP A 306 -1.78 -15.21 -3.67
C ASP A 306 -2.86 -15.21 -4.76
N ALA A 307 -4.14 -15.10 -4.37
CA ALA A 307 -5.24 -15.05 -5.31
C ALA A 307 -5.17 -13.80 -6.20
N CYS A 308 -4.87 -12.64 -5.60
CA CYS A 308 -4.71 -11.39 -6.33
C CYS A 308 -3.48 -11.42 -7.25
N SER A 309 -2.36 -11.99 -6.81
CA SER A 309 -1.15 -12.14 -7.64
C SER A 309 -1.43 -12.98 -8.89
N ALA A 310 -2.05 -14.16 -8.74
CA ALA A 310 -2.38 -15.04 -9.86
C ALA A 310 -3.34 -14.40 -10.87
N PHE A 311 -4.36 -13.68 -10.39
CA PHE A 311 -5.25 -12.90 -11.23
C PHE A 311 -4.48 -11.82 -12.00
N SER A 312 -3.67 -11.06 -11.29
CA SER A 312 -2.94 -9.93 -11.84
C SER A 312 -1.91 -10.34 -12.89
N ASP A 313 -1.24 -11.47 -12.71
CA ASP A 313 -0.32 -12.02 -13.71
C ASP A 313 -1.05 -12.33 -15.03
N THR A 314 -2.26 -12.88 -14.93
CA THR A 314 -3.10 -13.15 -16.11
C THR A 314 -3.51 -11.86 -16.81
N MET A 315 -3.91 -10.84 -16.03
CA MET A 315 -4.35 -9.54 -16.56
C MET A 315 -3.19 -8.73 -17.12
N ALA A 316 -2.03 -8.72 -16.47
CA ALA A 316 -0.82 -8.04 -16.94
C ALA A 316 -0.31 -8.65 -18.27
N ALA A 317 -0.47 -9.95 -18.46
CA ALA A 317 -0.16 -10.63 -19.72
C ALA A 317 -1.22 -10.40 -20.81
N GLY A 318 -2.30 -9.67 -20.54
CA GLY A 318 -3.39 -9.40 -21.50
C GLY A 318 -4.32 -10.58 -21.76
N ASN A 319 -4.47 -11.49 -20.79
CA ASN A 319 -5.28 -12.72 -20.92
C ASN A 319 -4.96 -13.53 -22.18
N PRO A 320 -3.72 -14.00 -22.36
CA PRO A 320 -3.25 -14.58 -23.63
C PRO A 320 -3.96 -15.88 -24.02
N SER A 321 -4.57 -16.56 -23.07
CA SER A 321 -5.38 -17.77 -23.32
C SER A 321 -6.80 -17.46 -23.82
N GLY A 322 -7.25 -16.20 -23.72
CA GLY A 322 -8.62 -15.80 -24.03
C GLY A 322 -9.66 -16.44 -23.10
N GLN A 323 -9.29 -16.68 -21.84
CA GLN A 323 -10.19 -17.26 -20.85
C GLN A 323 -11.37 -16.29 -20.59
N ASP A 324 -12.55 -16.85 -20.32
CA ASP A 324 -13.74 -16.09 -19.99
C ASP A 324 -13.50 -15.21 -18.74
N LEU A 325 -13.86 -13.94 -18.82
CA LEU A 325 -13.58 -12.99 -17.73
C LEU A 325 -14.38 -13.31 -16.46
N GLN A 326 -15.59 -13.87 -16.59
CA GLN A 326 -16.36 -14.27 -15.41
C GLN A 326 -15.70 -15.47 -14.71
N GLU A 327 -15.18 -16.45 -15.46
CA GLU A 327 -14.44 -17.57 -14.88
C GLU A 327 -13.16 -17.12 -14.17
N ILE A 328 -12.45 -16.12 -14.73
CA ILE A 328 -11.29 -15.51 -14.07
C ILE A 328 -11.70 -14.83 -12.75
N MET A 329 -12.80 -14.05 -12.78
CA MET A 329 -13.31 -13.36 -11.58
C MET A 329 -13.81 -14.34 -10.53
N ASP A 330 -14.48 -15.42 -10.93
CA ASP A 330 -14.94 -16.47 -10.01
C ASP A 330 -13.75 -17.15 -9.33
N THR A 331 -12.70 -17.46 -10.08
CA THR A 331 -11.45 -18.04 -9.54
C THR A 331 -10.77 -17.08 -8.55
N LEU A 332 -10.71 -15.78 -8.87
CA LEU A 332 -10.16 -14.77 -7.97
C LEU A 332 -10.91 -14.74 -6.65
N VAL A 333 -12.24 -14.65 -6.69
CA VAL A 333 -13.08 -14.55 -5.47
C VAL A 333 -13.03 -15.86 -4.67
N GLU A 334 -13.04 -17.03 -5.33
CA GLU A 334 -12.86 -18.32 -4.66
C GLU A 334 -11.52 -18.37 -3.91
N GLY A 335 -10.45 -17.90 -4.54
CA GLY A 335 -9.13 -17.83 -3.90
C GLY A 335 -9.10 -16.86 -2.72
N ILE A 336 -9.63 -15.64 -2.89
CA ILE A 336 -9.69 -14.63 -1.82
C ILE A 336 -10.48 -15.13 -0.60
N THR A 337 -11.61 -15.80 -0.83
CA THR A 337 -12.53 -16.26 0.22
C THR A 337 -12.22 -17.65 0.72
N ALA A 338 -11.17 -18.30 0.22
CA ALA A 338 -10.76 -19.62 0.67
C ALA A 338 -10.50 -19.62 2.18
N SER A 339 -11.10 -20.58 2.87
CA SER A 339 -10.78 -20.81 4.29
C SER A 339 -9.35 -21.31 4.40
N ALA A 340 -8.55 -20.77 5.33
CA ALA A 340 -7.25 -21.34 5.64
C ALA A 340 -7.41 -22.85 5.90
N ALA A 341 -6.67 -23.68 5.15
CA ALA A 341 -6.62 -25.10 5.43
C ALA A 341 -6.18 -25.30 6.89
N LYS A 342 -6.99 -26.04 7.65
CA LYS A 342 -6.73 -26.36 9.07
C LYS A 342 -5.44 -27.17 9.22
#